data_73e1bf8bfaf9d81dff88041912e548d9
#
_entry.id   73e1bf8bfaf9d81dff88041912e548d9
#
_cell.length_a   1.000
_cell.length_b   1.000
_cell.length_c   1.000
_cell.angle_alpha   90.00
_cell.angle_beta   90.00
_cell.angle_gamma   90.00
#
_symmetry.space_group_name_H-M   'P 1'
#
loop_
_entity.id
_entity.type
_entity.pdbx_description
1 polymer ?
#
loop_
_entity_poly.entity_id
_entity_poly.type
_entity_poly.pdbx_seq_one_letter_code
_entity_poly.pdbx_strand_id
1 'polypeptide(L)'
;MNKTITFGIPCYNSADYMDHCVESILEGTGYADDVQVVIVDDGSAKDDTPQKADEWQRRYPDLVKAVHQENGGHGLAVMKAVANADGAYFKNIDSDDWVDADAVRALVTTLRGFLESGQQVDMVVSNYVYEHVEDDSQNYVNFRRVLPCGKVFGWNEMGHFKMTQYLLMHAITYRTEVLRAANLQMPAHTFYVDNIYAYVPFPLVKTLYYLDADVYRYFIGRDDQSVNEKVLTSRIDHYWRVARIMMRAYHVYDDIESPQLRSYMMNYFTIIMAICSVFSRMSERPDAMDQLDSLWADLKAYDPRMYRRAKHGVVGLATNLPGPVGKWITLSGYRVARRVVKFN
;
A
#
# COMPACT_ATOMS: atom_id res chain seq x y z
N MET A 1 14.39 4.46 20.40
CA MET A 1 13.07 3.87 20.22
C MET A 1 12.90 2.81 21.28
N ASN A 2 11.83 2.89 22.04
CA ASN A 2 11.64 2.00 23.20
C ASN A 2 10.67 0.85 22.90
N LYS A 3 10.07 0.82 21.71
CA LYS A 3 9.07 -0.17 21.31
C LYS A 3 9.50 -0.96 20.07
N THR A 4 9.07 -2.20 19.99
CA THR A 4 9.36 -3.09 18.84
C THR A 4 8.65 -2.62 17.60
N ILE A 5 7.34 -2.35 17.67
CA ILE A 5 6.53 -1.98 16.52
C ILE A 5 5.49 -0.91 16.88
N THR A 6 5.22 -0.04 15.92
CA THR A 6 4.05 0.85 15.92
C THR A 6 3.10 0.42 14.80
N PHE A 7 1.83 0.20 15.14
CA PHE A 7 0.73 0.11 14.21
C PHE A 7 0.10 1.49 14.06
N GLY A 8 0.07 2.02 12.84
CA GLY A 8 -0.59 3.28 12.51
C GLY A 8 -1.98 3.01 11.94
N ILE A 9 -3.01 3.64 12.50
CA ILE A 9 -4.41 3.48 12.09
C ILE A 9 -4.94 4.84 11.65
N PRO A 10 -4.95 5.16 10.34
CA PRO A 10 -5.60 6.35 9.82
C PRO A 10 -7.12 6.18 9.88
N CYS A 11 -7.82 7.11 10.54
CA CYS A 11 -9.26 7.09 10.75
C CYS A 11 -9.91 8.33 10.16
N TYR A 12 -10.99 8.15 9.41
CA TYR A 12 -11.85 9.24 8.97
C TYR A 12 -13.31 8.79 8.89
N ASN A 13 -14.14 9.25 9.81
CA ASN A 13 -15.51 8.77 9.99
C ASN A 13 -15.58 7.22 10.04
N SER A 14 -14.82 6.64 10.96
CA SER A 14 -14.56 5.19 11.07
C SER A 14 -15.12 4.59 12.37
N ALA A 15 -15.98 5.30 13.08
CA ALA A 15 -16.47 4.88 14.39
C ALA A 15 -17.08 3.47 14.42
N ASP A 16 -17.66 3.02 13.31
CA ASP A 16 -18.28 1.69 13.21
C ASP A 16 -17.28 0.54 13.06
N TYR A 17 -16.03 0.84 12.66
CA TYR A 17 -15.03 -0.18 12.29
C TYR A 17 -13.80 -0.18 13.20
N MET A 18 -13.36 1.01 13.65
CA MET A 18 -12.06 1.18 14.31
C MET A 18 -11.87 0.35 15.56
N ASP A 19 -12.94 0.04 16.31
CA ASP A 19 -12.84 -0.76 17.53
C ASP A 19 -12.33 -2.17 17.20
N HIS A 20 -12.89 -2.81 16.18
CA HIS A 20 -12.44 -4.14 15.74
C HIS A 20 -10.96 -4.13 15.27
N CYS A 21 -10.56 -3.10 14.54
CA CYS A 21 -9.17 -2.91 14.12
C CYS A 21 -8.22 -2.83 15.33
N VAL A 22 -8.50 -1.93 16.28
CA VAL A 22 -7.66 -1.73 17.47
C VAL A 22 -7.63 -2.97 18.37
N GLU A 23 -8.79 -3.58 18.63
CA GLU A 23 -8.91 -4.80 19.43
C GLU A 23 -8.09 -5.94 18.84
N SER A 24 -8.21 -6.19 17.53
CA SER A 24 -7.47 -7.26 16.86
C SER A 24 -5.96 -7.14 17.03
N ILE A 25 -5.43 -5.91 17.00
CA ILE A 25 -4.01 -5.65 17.21
C ILE A 25 -3.62 -5.89 18.68
N LEU A 26 -4.36 -5.33 19.63
CA LEU A 26 -4.03 -5.43 21.05
C LEU A 26 -4.16 -6.86 21.57
N GLU A 27 -5.22 -7.58 21.20
CA GLU A 27 -5.41 -8.98 21.55
C GLU A 27 -4.36 -9.88 20.89
N GLY A 28 -4.12 -9.69 19.60
CA GLY A 28 -3.12 -10.47 18.87
C GLY A 28 -1.70 -10.28 19.40
N THR A 29 -1.36 -9.09 19.88
CA THR A 29 -0.05 -8.79 20.51
C THR A 29 -0.02 -9.10 22.00
N GLY A 30 -1.14 -9.50 22.60
CA GLY A 30 -1.25 -9.81 24.03
C GLY A 30 -1.04 -8.59 24.93
N TYR A 31 -1.41 -7.39 24.47
CA TYR A 31 -1.24 -6.12 25.18
C TYR A 31 0.22 -5.86 25.63
N ALA A 32 1.18 -6.28 24.80
CA ALA A 32 2.60 -6.21 25.16
C ALA A 32 3.11 -4.77 25.22
N ASP A 33 3.88 -4.44 26.26
CA ASP A 33 4.37 -3.08 26.53
C ASP A 33 5.31 -2.52 25.44
N ASP A 34 5.89 -3.36 24.62
CA ASP A 34 6.76 -2.98 23.51
C ASP A 34 6.02 -2.78 22.17
N VAL A 35 4.69 -2.79 22.20
CA VAL A 35 3.83 -2.46 21.04
C VAL A 35 3.21 -1.09 21.24
N GLN A 36 3.05 -0.35 20.16
CA GLN A 36 2.33 0.92 20.13
C GLN A 36 1.25 0.88 19.02
N VAL A 37 0.09 1.44 19.31
CA VAL A 37 -0.95 1.76 18.33
C VAL A 37 -1.09 3.28 18.27
N VAL A 38 -0.96 3.87 17.09
CA VAL A 38 -1.19 5.30 16.87
C VAL A 38 -2.47 5.46 16.03
N ILE A 39 -3.54 5.90 16.66
CA ILE A 39 -4.80 6.22 16.00
C ILE A 39 -4.72 7.67 15.55
N VAL A 40 -4.87 7.91 14.24
CA VAL A 40 -4.88 9.27 13.68
C VAL A 40 -6.29 9.58 13.17
N ASP A 41 -7.01 10.39 13.92
CA ASP A 41 -8.25 10.98 13.46
C ASP A 41 -7.97 12.13 12.48
N ASP A 42 -8.34 11.94 11.23
CA ASP A 42 -8.13 12.87 10.12
C ASP A 42 -9.32 13.86 10.00
N GLY A 43 -9.71 14.47 11.11
CA GLY A 43 -10.76 15.49 11.15
C GLY A 43 -12.16 14.93 10.93
N SER A 44 -12.48 13.82 11.57
CA SER A 44 -13.83 13.23 11.53
C SER A 44 -14.85 14.18 12.15
N ALA A 45 -15.94 14.43 11.41
CA ALA A 45 -17.00 15.36 11.85
C ALA A 45 -18.41 14.77 11.74
N LYS A 46 -18.53 13.51 11.28
CA LYS A 46 -19.85 12.90 11.03
C LYS A 46 -20.20 11.80 12.01
N ASP A 47 -19.24 11.36 12.81
CA ASP A 47 -19.40 10.28 13.78
C ASP A 47 -18.49 10.46 15.01
N ASP A 48 -18.50 9.50 15.92
CA ASP A 48 -17.77 9.54 17.19
C ASP A 48 -16.32 9.02 17.08
N THR A 49 -15.72 9.00 15.89
CA THR A 49 -14.31 8.57 15.69
C THR A 49 -13.33 9.29 16.64
N PRO A 50 -13.38 10.63 16.79
CA PRO A 50 -12.45 11.32 17.70
C PRO A 50 -12.60 10.87 19.15
N GLN A 51 -13.84 10.74 19.63
CA GLN A 51 -14.15 10.35 21.00
C GLN A 51 -13.70 8.90 21.28
N LYS A 52 -13.89 7.99 20.32
CA LYS A 52 -13.42 6.62 20.42
C LYS A 52 -11.89 6.53 20.44
N ALA A 53 -11.19 7.32 19.63
CA ALA A 53 -9.74 7.40 19.66
C ALA A 53 -9.21 7.82 21.05
N ASP A 54 -9.82 8.87 21.64
CA ASP A 54 -9.49 9.34 22.98
C ASP A 54 -9.82 8.28 24.05
N GLU A 55 -10.92 7.54 23.88
CA GLU A 55 -11.29 6.47 24.80
C GLU A 55 -10.29 5.32 24.75
N TRP A 56 -9.83 4.91 23.59
CA TRP A 56 -8.77 3.91 23.45
C TRP A 56 -7.49 4.35 24.15
N GLN A 57 -7.04 5.58 23.95
CA GLN A 57 -5.88 6.13 24.65
C GLN A 57 -6.08 6.15 26.17
N ARG A 58 -7.26 6.53 26.66
CA ARG A 58 -7.57 6.58 28.09
C ARG A 58 -7.55 5.19 28.72
N ARG A 59 -8.03 4.15 27.98
CA ARG A 59 -8.04 2.75 28.45
C ARG A 59 -6.65 2.12 28.48
N TYR A 60 -5.80 2.49 27.51
CA TYR A 60 -4.47 1.90 27.31
C TYR A 60 -3.41 2.98 27.06
N PRO A 61 -3.13 3.87 28.04
CA PRO A 61 -2.31 5.07 27.83
C PRO A 61 -0.84 4.77 27.45
N ASP A 62 -0.33 3.59 27.83
CA ASP A 62 1.04 3.16 27.52
C ASP A 62 1.15 2.48 26.14
N LEU A 63 0.03 2.05 25.55
CA LEU A 63 -0.02 1.31 24.29
C LEU A 63 -0.64 2.12 23.15
N VAL A 64 -1.66 2.91 23.44
CA VAL A 64 -2.44 3.64 22.42
C VAL A 64 -2.19 5.13 22.52
N LYS A 65 -1.93 5.76 21.38
CA LYS A 65 -1.81 7.22 21.25
C LYS A 65 -2.84 7.71 20.25
N ALA A 66 -3.77 8.56 20.66
CA ALA A 66 -4.69 9.29 19.80
C ALA A 66 -4.01 10.58 19.30
N VAL A 67 -4.17 10.87 18.02
CA VAL A 67 -3.66 12.07 17.37
C VAL A 67 -4.77 12.63 16.48
N HIS A 68 -5.12 13.90 16.67
CA HIS A 68 -6.13 14.57 15.85
C HIS A 68 -5.45 15.57 14.90
N GLN A 69 -5.97 15.67 13.68
CA GLN A 69 -5.52 16.66 12.70
C GLN A 69 -6.70 17.19 11.87
N GLU A 70 -6.52 18.31 11.21
CA GLU A 70 -7.43 18.73 10.16
C GLU A 70 -7.41 17.73 9.01
N ASN A 71 -8.57 17.50 8.38
CA ASN A 71 -8.68 16.53 7.31
C ASN A 71 -7.69 16.83 6.17
N GLY A 72 -6.73 15.96 6.00
CA GLY A 72 -5.71 16.03 4.95
C GLY A 72 -5.78 14.84 3.99
N GLY A 73 -6.61 13.85 4.30
CA GLY A 73 -6.74 12.59 3.56
C GLY A 73 -5.78 11.51 4.05
N HIS A 74 -6.08 10.27 3.65
CA HIS A 74 -5.43 9.04 4.11
C HIS A 74 -3.89 9.13 4.16
N GLY A 75 -3.23 9.62 3.08
CA GLY A 75 -1.77 9.68 3.04
C GLY A 75 -1.15 10.57 4.12
N LEU A 76 -1.77 11.72 4.43
CA LEU A 76 -1.29 12.61 5.48
C LEU A 76 -1.54 12.03 6.87
N ALA A 77 -2.64 11.30 7.06
CA ALA A 77 -2.91 10.58 8.31
C ALA A 77 -1.88 9.45 8.54
N VAL A 78 -1.52 8.68 7.50
CA VAL A 78 -0.44 7.68 7.58
C VAL A 78 0.89 8.34 7.96
N MET A 79 1.26 9.47 7.32
CA MET A 79 2.50 10.18 7.65
C MET A 79 2.49 10.76 9.06
N LYS A 80 1.31 11.18 9.54
CA LYS A 80 1.16 11.61 10.94
C LYS A 80 1.37 10.46 11.92
N ALA A 81 0.90 9.25 11.59
CA ALA A 81 1.18 8.05 12.37
C ALA A 81 2.68 7.73 12.39
N VAL A 82 3.35 7.76 11.23
CA VAL A 82 4.82 7.56 11.13
C VAL A 82 5.60 8.58 11.96
N ALA A 83 5.18 9.84 11.95
CA ALA A 83 5.82 10.90 12.75
C ALA A 83 5.67 10.68 14.27
N ASN A 84 4.59 10.02 14.71
CA ASN A 84 4.29 9.69 16.10
C ASN A 84 4.72 8.27 16.51
N ALA A 85 5.37 7.52 15.62
CA ALA A 85 5.81 6.17 15.88
C ALA A 85 7.01 6.11 16.82
N ASP A 86 6.92 5.34 17.90
CA ASP A 86 8.01 5.04 18.84
C ASP A 86 8.65 3.67 18.57
N GLY A 87 8.00 2.83 17.75
CA GLY A 87 8.46 1.51 17.37
C GLY A 87 9.65 1.54 16.42
N ALA A 88 10.56 0.57 16.58
CA ALA A 88 11.64 0.33 15.61
C ALA A 88 11.10 -0.04 14.22
N TYR A 89 9.93 -0.68 14.20
CA TYR A 89 9.19 -1.01 12.98
C TYR A 89 7.84 -0.30 12.94
N PHE A 90 7.32 -0.10 11.73
CA PHE A 90 6.02 0.52 11.49
C PHE A 90 5.20 -0.30 10.48
N LYS A 91 3.94 -0.54 10.83
CA LYS A 91 2.95 -1.15 9.94
C LYS A 91 1.68 -0.31 9.92
N ASN A 92 1.18 0.05 8.73
CA ASN A 92 -0.13 0.67 8.59
C ASN A 92 -1.23 -0.39 8.57
N ILE A 93 -2.31 -0.13 9.28
CA ILE A 93 -3.56 -0.90 9.21
C ILE A 93 -4.68 0.11 8.97
N ASP A 94 -5.46 -0.09 7.92
CA ASP A 94 -6.60 0.79 7.64
C ASP A 94 -7.72 0.53 8.67
N SER A 95 -8.46 1.56 9.04
CA SER A 95 -9.38 1.52 10.19
C SER A 95 -10.59 0.59 10.01
N ASP A 96 -10.88 0.19 8.77
CA ASP A 96 -11.92 -0.77 8.42
C ASP A 96 -11.41 -2.21 8.23
N ASP A 97 -10.10 -2.42 8.40
CA ASP A 97 -9.43 -3.71 8.31
C ASP A 97 -9.00 -4.22 9.71
N TRP A 98 -8.46 -5.43 9.77
CA TRP A 98 -7.97 -6.01 11.03
C TRP A 98 -6.75 -6.93 10.81
N VAL A 99 -6.22 -7.49 11.88
CA VAL A 99 -5.10 -8.44 11.83
C VAL A 99 -5.51 -9.80 12.38
N ASP A 100 -4.87 -10.84 11.87
CA ASP A 100 -4.98 -12.18 12.45
C ASP A 100 -4.12 -12.28 13.73
N ALA A 101 -4.71 -12.76 14.82
CA ALA A 101 -4.08 -12.75 16.13
C ALA A 101 -2.80 -13.59 16.20
N ASP A 102 -2.79 -14.78 15.59
CA ASP A 102 -1.61 -15.65 15.62
C ASP A 102 -0.53 -15.15 14.65
N ALA A 103 -0.93 -14.64 13.50
CA ALA A 103 0.00 -14.10 12.51
C ALA A 103 0.65 -12.78 12.99
N VAL A 104 -0.09 -11.87 13.64
CA VAL A 104 0.51 -10.65 14.20
C VAL A 104 1.43 -10.97 15.37
N ARG A 105 1.11 -11.97 16.19
CA ARG A 105 2.00 -12.47 17.24
C ARG A 105 3.31 -13.01 16.66
N ALA A 106 3.23 -13.78 15.57
CA ALA A 106 4.41 -14.26 14.86
C ALA A 106 5.24 -13.11 14.29
N LEU A 107 4.60 -12.07 13.72
CA LEU A 107 5.28 -10.86 13.25
C LEU A 107 6.05 -10.18 14.38
N VAL A 108 5.38 -9.86 15.49
CA VAL A 108 6.02 -9.17 16.63
C VAL A 108 7.16 -9.99 17.21
N THR A 109 7.00 -11.31 17.36
CA THR A 109 8.05 -12.22 17.81
C THR A 109 9.26 -12.19 16.89
N THR A 110 9.04 -12.22 15.57
CA THR A 110 10.09 -12.11 14.56
C THR A 110 10.86 -10.80 14.66
N LEU A 111 10.15 -9.68 14.84
CA LEU A 111 10.75 -8.35 14.95
C LEU A 111 11.58 -8.20 16.24
N ARG A 112 11.11 -8.76 17.37
CA ARG A 112 11.87 -8.83 18.64
C ARG A 112 13.18 -9.59 18.44
N GLY A 113 13.13 -10.75 17.76
CA GLY A 113 14.32 -11.55 17.49
C GLY A 113 15.37 -10.78 16.68
N PHE A 114 14.97 -9.93 15.74
CA PHE A 114 15.90 -9.07 15.00
C PHE A 114 16.54 -8.02 15.92
N LEU A 115 15.76 -7.37 16.79
CA LEU A 115 16.27 -6.36 17.72
C LEU A 115 17.22 -6.97 18.74
N GLU A 116 16.88 -8.12 19.32
CA GLU A 116 17.68 -8.85 20.31
C GLU A 116 19.00 -9.36 19.74
N SER A 117 18.97 -9.88 18.50
CA SER A 117 20.17 -10.37 17.82
C SER A 117 21.02 -9.26 17.19
N GLY A 118 20.54 -8.01 17.15
CA GLY A 118 21.17 -6.92 16.43
C GLY A 118 21.11 -7.07 14.91
N GLN A 119 20.30 -8.01 14.39
CA GLN A 119 20.14 -8.22 12.95
C GLN A 119 19.28 -7.12 12.36
N GLN A 120 19.87 -6.29 11.51
CA GLN A 120 19.15 -5.21 10.84
C GLN A 120 18.32 -5.75 9.68
N VAL A 121 17.00 -5.57 9.75
CA VAL A 121 16.06 -5.86 8.67
C VAL A 121 15.28 -4.60 8.36
N ASP A 122 15.35 -4.13 7.12
CA ASP A 122 14.75 -2.85 6.70
C ASP A 122 13.28 -2.99 6.35
N MET A 123 12.87 -4.18 5.86
CA MET A 123 11.50 -4.45 5.47
C MET A 123 11.13 -5.92 5.74
N VAL A 124 10.05 -6.13 6.45
CA VAL A 124 9.40 -7.45 6.56
C VAL A 124 8.18 -7.47 5.64
N VAL A 125 8.10 -8.50 4.80
CA VAL A 125 6.93 -8.78 3.96
C VAL A 125 6.15 -9.91 4.61
N SER A 126 4.83 -9.75 4.72
CA SER A 126 3.89 -10.78 5.17
C SER A 126 2.76 -10.95 4.16
N ASN A 127 1.99 -12.01 4.30
CA ASN A 127 0.79 -12.21 3.50
C ASN A 127 -0.36 -11.33 3.96
N TYR A 128 -1.37 -11.23 3.11
CA TYR A 128 -2.66 -10.65 3.47
C TYR A 128 -3.80 -11.45 2.82
N VAL A 129 -5.00 -11.28 3.36
CA VAL A 129 -6.20 -12.01 2.93
C VAL A 129 -7.28 -11.00 2.61
N TYR A 130 -7.89 -11.13 1.44
CA TYR A 130 -9.14 -10.42 1.13
C TYR A 130 -10.32 -11.17 1.76
N GLU A 131 -11.06 -10.49 2.63
CA GLU A 131 -12.23 -11.00 3.32
C GLU A 131 -13.49 -10.47 2.63
N HIS A 132 -14.15 -11.31 1.86
CA HIS A 132 -15.40 -10.96 1.18
C HIS A 132 -16.58 -11.27 2.08
N VAL A 133 -17.16 -10.24 2.68
CA VAL A 133 -18.26 -10.41 3.68
C VAL A 133 -19.57 -10.81 3.02
N GLU A 134 -19.78 -10.50 1.74
CA GLU A 134 -21.03 -10.82 1.04
C GLU A 134 -21.24 -12.34 0.84
N ASP A 135 -20.18 -13.10 0.61
CA ASP A 135 -20.23 -14.54 0.33
C ASP A 135 -19.35 -15.39 1.26
N ASP A 136 -18.80 -14.78 2.32
CA ASP A 136 -17.90 -15.41 3.30
C ASP A 136 -16.68 -16.10 2.65
N SER A 137 -16.22 -15.58 1.52
CA SER A 137 -15.07 -16.11 0.80
C SER A 137 -13.78 -15.38 1.13
N GLN A 138 -12.66 -16.11 1.05
CA GLN A 138 -11.33 -15.58 1.35
C GLN A 138 -10.39 -15.77 0.16
N ASN A 139 -9.66 -14.72 -0.21
CA ASN A 139 -8.62 -14.78 -1.21
C ASN A 139 -7.25 -14.49 -0.59
N TYR A 140 -6.40 -15.51 -0.53
CA TYR A 140 -5.08 -15.44 0.08
C TYR A 140 -4.04 -14.90 -0.90
N VAL A 141 -3.31 -13.86 -0.51
CA VAL A 141 -2.19 -13.30 -1.27
C VAL A 141 -0.88 -13.60 -0.53
N ASN A 142 -0.04 -14.44 -1.12
CA ASN A 142 1.25 -14.83 -0.55
C ASN A 142 2.39 -14.65 -1.56
N PHE A 143 3.62 -14.66 -1.05
CA PHE A 143 4.83 -14.40 -1.84
C PHE A 143 5.80 -15.59 -1.84
N ARG A 144 5.39 -16.79 -1.42
CA ARG A 144 6.21 -18.03 -1.30
C ARG A 144 7.00 -18.39 -2.55
N ARG A 145 6.49 -18.03 -3.73
CA ARG A 145 7.13 -18.38 -5.02
C ARG A 145 8.14 -17.34 -5.49
N VAL A 146 8.17 -16.18 -4.85
CA VAL A 146 8.99 -15.03 -5.31
C VAL A 146 9.92 -14.50 -4.24
N LEU A 147 9.65 -14.73 -2.96
CA LEU A 147 10.51 -14.29 -1.87
C LEU A 147 11.06 -15.47 -1.08
N PRO A 148 12.37 -15.46 -0.72
CA PRO A 148 12.94 -16.44 0.18
C PRO A 148 12.27 -16.38 1.55
N CYS A 149 11.72 -17.51 2.02
CA CYS A 149 11.00 -17.58 3.29
C CYS A 149 11.95 -17.88 4.46
N GLY A 150 11.71 -17.23 5.61
CA GLY A 150 12.36 -17.54 6.89
C GLY A 150 13.85 -17.21 6.97
N LYS A 151 14.38 -16.39 6.06
CA LYS A 151 15.76 -15.89 6.10
C LYS A 151 15.82 -14.42 5.67
N VAL A 152 16.85 -13.72 6.10
CA VAL A 152 17.15 -12.37 5.61
C VAL A 152 17.80 -12.46 4.23
N PHE A 153 17.39 -11.59 3.31
CA PHE A 153 17.85 -11.56 1.92
C PHE A 153 17.89 -10.12 1.38
N GLY A 154 18.55 -9.93 0.25
CA GLY A 154 18.54 -8.68 -0.50
C GLY A 154 17.70 -8.78 -1.77
N TRP A 155 17.46 -7.65 -2.42
CA TRP A 155 16.66 -7.58 -3.66
C TRP A 155 17.13 -8.54 -4.76
N ASN A 156 18.44 -8.79 -4.86
CA ASN A 156 19.02 -9.66 -5.89
C ASN A 156 18.72 -11.15 -5.68
N GLU A 157 18.19 -11.54 -4.53
CA GLU A 157 17.85 -12.93 -4.20
C GLU A 157 16.35 -13.23 -4.44
N MET A 158 15.54 -12.20 -4.75
CA MET A 158 14.11 -12.41 -5.04
C MET A 158 13.88 -13.03 -6.42
N GLY A 159 12.81 -13.81 -6.55
CA GLY A 159 12.33 -14.32 -7.82
C GLY A 159 11.60 -13.25 -8.65
N HIS A 160 11.03 -13.68 -9.77
CA HIS A 160 10.28 -12.81 -10.66
C HIS A 160 8.82 -12.69 -10.23
N PHE A 161 8.39 -11.49 -9.90
CA PHE A 161 6.99 -11.18 -9.68
C PHE A 161 6.20 -11.26 -10.99
N LYS A 162 5.02 -11.86 -10.95
CA LYS A 162 4.09 -11.78 -12.08
C LYS A 162 3.63 -10.34 -12.26
N MET A 163 3.21 -9.98 -13.49
CA MET A 163 2.71 -8.63 -13.80
C MET A 163 1.51 -8.20 -12.92
N THR A 164 0.75 -9.15 -12.40
CA THR A 164 -0.41 -8.89 -11.53
C THR A 164 -0.08 -8.98 -10.05
N GLN A 165 1.17 -9.22 -9.68
CA GLN A 165 1.61 -9.41 -8.31
C GLN A 165 2.61 -8.33 -7.94
N TYR A 166 2.29 -7.53 -6.93
CA TYR A 166 3.16 -6.51 -6.37
C TYR A 166 2.88 -6.33 -4.88
N LEU A 167 3.85 -5.77 -4.19
CA LEU A 167 3.76 -5.54 -2.75
C LEU A 167 2.88 -4.30 -2.51
N LEU A 168 1.73 -4.51 -1.91
CA LEU A 168 0.87 -3.45 -1.39
C LEU A 168 1.29 -3.07 0.04
N MET A 169 0.84 -1.92 0.52
CA MET A 169 1.03 -1.44 1.89
C MET A 169 0.65 -2.51 2.93
N HIS A 170 -0.42 -3.26 2.68
CA HIS A 170 -0.94 -4.34 3.54
C HIS A 170 0.09 -5.44 3.83
N ALA A 171 0.94 -5.76 2.85
CA ALA A 171 1.99 -6.77 2.98
C ALA A 171 3.25 -6.27 3.70
N ILE A 172 3.43 -4.95 3.86
CA ILE A 172 4.70 -4.35 4.22
C ILE A 172 4.72 -3.92 5.68
N THR A 173 5.82 -4.26 6.37
CA THR A 173 6.24 -3.67 7.64
C THR A 173 7.63 -3.10 7.44
N TYR A 174 7.78 -1.80 7.54
CA TYR A 174 9.07 -1.13 7.37
C TYR A 174 9.76 -0.91 8.72
N ARG A 175 11.09 -0.92 8.71
CA ARG A 175 11.85 -0.26 9.77
C ARG A 175 11.49 1.23 9.74
N THR A 176 11.10 1.80 10.87
CA THR A 176 10.57 3.17 10.96
C THR A 176 11.53 4.21 10.39
N GLU A 177 12.84 4.00 10.58
CA GLU A 177 13.88 4.87 10.03
C GLU A 177 13.90 4.90 8.50
N VAL A 178 13.58 3.78 7.83
CA VAL A 178 13.48 3.72 6.35
C VAL A 178 12.35 4.62 5.86
N LEU A 179 11.17 4.56 6.50
CA LEU A 179 10.06 5.45 6.15
C LEU A 179 10.38 6.92 6.39
N ARG A 180 11.04 7.24 7.50
CA ARG A 180 11.46 8.61 7.79
C ARG A 180 12.50 9.12 6.79
N ALA A 181 13.47 8.27 6.42
CA ALA A 181 14.48 8.60 5.42
C ALA A 181 13.91 8.77 4.01
N ALA A 182 12.83 8.05 3.69
CA ALA A 182 12.15 8.14 2.39
C ALA A 182 11.50 9.50 2.14
N ASN A 183 11.25 10.30 3.19
CA ASN A 183 10.67 11.65 3.11
C ASN A 183 9.46 11.71 2.17
N LEU A 184 8.51 10.81 2.39
CA LEU A 184 7.37 10.60 1.51
C LEU A 184 6.53 11.89 1.35
N GLN A 185 6.32 12.29 0.12
CA GLN A 185 5.46 13.44 -0.23
C GLN A 185 4.06 12.93 -0.56
N MET A 186 3.19 12.86 0.45
CA MET A 186 1.81 12.42 0.28
C MET A 186 0.93 13.60 -0.12
N PRO A 187 0.27 13.54 -1.29
CA PRO A 187 -0.66 14.59 -1.70
C PRO A 187 -1.93 14.56 -0.84
N ALA A 188 -2.37 15.74 -0.40
CA ALA A 188 -3.61 15.86 0.36
C ALA A 188 -4.83 15.38 -0.46
N HIS A 189 -5.85 14.87 0.23
CA HIS A 189 -7.14 14.43 -0.33
C HIS A 189 -7.00 13.54 -1.58
N THR A 190 -6.03 12.63 -1.57
CA THR A 190 -5.74 11.76 -2.71
C THR A 190 -5.85 10.30 -2.29
N PHE A 191 -6.62 9.51 -3.04
CA PHE A 191 -6.68 8.06 -2.92
C PHE A 191 -5.50 7.38 -3.62
N TYR A 192 -5.29 6.09 -3.35
CA TYR A 192 -4.24 5.26 -3.99
C TYR A 192 -2.81 5.66 -3.62
N VAL A 193 -2.63 6.45 -2.56
CA VAL A 193 -1.32 6.87 -2.04
C VAL A 193 -0.55 5.74 -1.36
N ASP A 194 -1.22 4.63 -1.05
CA ASP A 194 -0.65 3.34 -0.67
C ASP A 194 0.44 2.86 -1.66
N ASN A 195 0.28 3.19 -2.95
CA ASN A 195 1.27 2.92 -3.98
C ASN A 195 2.55 3.79 -3.80
N ILE A 196 2.41 5.02 -3.35
CA ILE A 196 3.56 5.89 -3.02
C ILE A 196 4.26 5.33 -1.77
N TYR A 197 3.48 4.98 -0.73
CA TYR A 197 3.98 4.38 0.50
C TYR A 197 4.79 3.11 0.26
N ALA A 198 4.30 2.24 -0.63
CA ALA A 198 5.01 1.01 -0.97
C ALA A 198 6.25 1.28 -1.83
N TYR A 199 6.10 2.06 -2.92
CA TYR A 199 7.09 2.17 -3.99
C TYR A 199 8.31 3.03 -3.64
N VAL A 200 8.08 4.20 -3.02
CA VAL A 200 9.15 5.20 -2.84
C VAL A 200 10.24 4.73 -1.87
N PRO A 201 9.95 4.00 -0.77
CA PRO A 201 11.01 3.54 0.13
C PRO A 201 11.87 2.37 -0.41
N PHE A 202 11.46 1.65 -1.45
CA PHE A 202 12.16 0.43 -1.90
C PHE A 202 13.67 0.59 -2.12
N PRO A 203 14.18 1.67 -2.73
CA PRO A 203 15.63 1.84 -2.92
C PRO A 203 16.43 2.01 -1.62
N LEU A 204 15.78 2.43 -0.53
CA LEU A 204 16.39 2.56 0.79
C LEU A 204 16.45 1.24 1.55
N VAL A 205 15.64 0.26 1.15
CA VAL A 205 15.62 -1.09 1.73
C VAL A 205 16.81 -1.87 1.20
N LYS A 206 17.68 -2.34 2.10
CA LYS A 206 18.84 -3.19 1.78
C LYS A 206 18.60 -4.63 2.16
N THR A 207 17.89 -4.85 3.26
CA THR A 207 17.64 -6.16 3.85
C THR A 207 16.14 -6.40 4.01
N LEU A 208 15.71 -7.56 3.52
CA LEU A 208 14.32 -8.02 3.54
C LEU A 208 14.19 -9.31 4.33
N TYR A 209 13.01 -9.54 4.84
CA TYR A 209 12.60 -10.82 5.40
C TYR A 209 11.18 -11.15 4.96
N TYR A 210 10.92 -12.37 4.54
CA TYR A 210 9.58 -12.80 4.23
C TYR A 210 9.06 -13.73 5.34
N LEU A 211 8.06 -13.24 6.06
CA LEU A 211 7.29 -13.99 7.05
C LEU A 211 6.06 -14.57 6.35
N ASP A 212 6.03 -15.89 6.22
CA ASP A 212 4.90 -16.59 5.61
C ASP A 212 3.75 -16.74 6.61
N ALA A 213 3.10 -15.62 6.93
CA ALA A 213 1.97 -15.51 7.83
C ALA A 213 0.94 -14.51 7.28
N ASP A 214 -0.34 -14.82 7.42
CA ASP A 214 -1.47 -14.06 6.86
C ASP A 214 -1.88 -12.93 7.81
N VAL A 215 -0.99 -11.93 7.97
CA VAL A 215 -1.07 -10.91 9.03
C VAL A 215 -2.26 -9.96 8.84
N TYR A 216 -2.48 -9.50 7.62
CA TYR A 216 -3.45 -8.44 7.33
C TYR A 216 -4.74 -9.02 6.77
N ARG A 217 -5.88 -8.63 7.31
CA ARG A 217 -7.23 -9.00 6.87
C ARG A 217 -7.90 -7.79 6.23
N TYR A 218 -8.01 -7.82 4.92
CA TYR A 218 -8.56 -6.73 4.11
C TYR A 218 -10.06 -6.94 3.90
N PHE A 219 -10.87 -6.05 4.49
CA PHE A 219 -12.31 -6.09 4.35
C PHE A 219 -12.77 -5.68 2.96
N ILE A 220 -13.56 -6.53 2.29
CA ILE A 220 -14.18 -6.22 0.99
C ILE A 220 -15.69 -6.44 1.09
N GLY A 221 -16.47 -5.49 0.60
CA GLY A 221 -17.93 -5.62 0.54
C GLY A 221 -18.69 -4.30 0.68
N ARG A 222 -18.01 -3.14 0.80
CA ARG A 222 -18.70 -1.84 0.82
C ARG A 222 -18.71 -1.19 -0.55
N ASP A 223 -19.83 -0.56 -0.92
CA ASP A 223 -20.01 0.13 -2.20
C ASP A 223 -19.13 1.37 -2.36
N ASP A 224 -18.71 1.98 -1.26
CA ASP A 224 -17.91 3.22 -1.23
C ASP A 224 -16.38 2.98 -1.24
N GLN A 225 -15.94 1.72 -1.23
CA GLN A 225 -14.52 1.38 -1.22
C GLN A 225 -13.79 1.88 -2.47
N SER A 226 -12.55 2.31 -2.26
CA SER A 226 -11.70 2.88 -3.31
C SER A 226 -11.43 1.93 -4.48
N VAL A 227 -11.51 0.62 -4.26
CA VAL A 227 -11.34 -0.44 -5.27
C VAL A 227 -12.56 -0.66 -6.17
N ASN A 228 -13.73 -0.07 -5.84
CA ASN A 228 -14.91 -0.16 -6.69
C ASN A 228 -14.67 0.53 -8.03
N GLU A 229 -15.02 -0.13 -9.14
CA GLU A 229 -14.76 0.36 -10.50
C GLU A 229 -15.40 1.73 -10.79
N LYS A 230 -16.60 1.98 -10.26
CA LYS A 230 -17.28 3.29 -10.41
C LYS A 230 -16.53 4.39 -9.65
N VAL A 231 -16.08 4.08 -8.43
CA VAL A 231 -15.27 5.00 -7.61
C VAL A 231 -13.95 5.29 -8.32
N LEU A 232 -13.29 4.26 -8.84
CA LEU A 232 -12.01 4.33 -9.53
C LEU A 232 -12.08 5.19 -10.80
N THR A 233 -13.13 5.01 -11.62
CA THR A 233 -13.32 5.80 -12.85
C THR A 233 -13.65 7.27 -12.55
N SER A 234 -14.42 7.54 -11.49
CA SER A 234 -14.76 8.91 -11.09
C SER A 234 -13.58 9.67 -10.49
N ARG A 235 -12.61 8.95 -9.90
CA ARG A 235 -11.42 9.50 -9.22
C ARG A 235 -10.12 9.20 -9.97
N ILE A 236 -10.16 9.04 -11.28
CA ILE A 236 -8.97 8.71 -12.08
C ILE A 236 -7.87 9.78 -12.00
N ASP A 237 -8.21 11.03 -11.74
CA ASP A 237 -7.25 12.11 -11.52
C ASP A 237 -6.34 11.86 -10.31
N HIS A 238 -6.79 11.11 -9.30
CA HIS A 238 -5.94 10.69 -8.19
C HIS A 238 -4.85 9.71 -8.66
N TYR A 239 -5.18 8.76 -9.54
CA TYR A 239 -4.17 7.87 -10.13
C TYR A 239 -3.17 8.62 -11.01
N TRP A 240 -3.60 9.63 -11.79
CA TRP A 240 -2.67 10.45 -12.57
C TRP A 240 -1.70 11.21 -11.66
N ARG A 241 -2.18 11.71 -10.51
CA ARG A 241 -1.36 12.39 -9.50
C ARG A 241 -0.35 11.45 -8.87
N VAL A 242 -0.80 10.27 -8.43
CA VAL A 242 0.05 9.22 -7.87
C VAL A 242 1.10 8.76 -8.88
N ALA A 243 0.70 8.49 -10.13
CA ALA A 243 1.62 8.09 -11.18
C ALA A 243 2.71 9.14 -11.44
N ARG A 244 2.38 10.45 -11.43
CA ARG A 244 3.37 11.53 -11.57
C ARG A 244 4.35 11.60 -10.40
N ILE A 245 3.89 11.34 -9.17
CA ILE A 245 4.76 11.29 -7.99
C ILE A 245 5.70 10.09 -8.08
N MET A 246 5.18 8.90 -8.36
CA MET A 246 5.99 7.69 -8.53
C MET A 246 7.01 7.83 -9.67
N MET A 247 6.61 8.42 -10.79
CA MET A 247 7.47 8.70 -11.93
C MET A 247 8.67 9.56 -11.55
N ARG A 248 8.44 10.62 -10.77
CA ARG A 248 9.46 11.61 -10.41
C ARG A 248 10.31 11.20 -9.21
N ALA A 249 9.95 10.11 -8.53
CA ALA A 249 10.70 9.63 -7.38
C ALA A 249 12.11 9.15 -7.77
N TYR A 250 12.25 8.51 -8.95
CA TYR A 250 13.53 7.94 -9.39
C TYR A 250 13.65 7.91 -10.92
N HIS A 251 14.87 8.12 -11.43
CA HIS A 251 15.31 7.63 -12.73
C HIS A 251 15.69 6.15 -12.57
N VAL A 252 14.70 5.25 -12.68
CA VAL A 252 14.82 3.84 -12.24
C VAL A 252 16.02 3.13 -12.84
N TYR A 253 16.44 3.48 -14.06
CA TYR A 253 17.59 2.87 -14.73
C TYR A 253 18.94 3.43 -14.28
N ASP A 254 18.99 4.63 -13.70
CA ASP A 254 20.20 5.29 -13.24
C ASP A 254 20.36 5.21 -11.72
N ASP A 255 19.27 5.37 -10.98
CA ASP A 255 19.30 5.48 -9.52
C ASP A 255 19.25 4.11 -8.82
N ILE A 256 18.78 3.04 -9.51
CA ILE A 256 18.58 1.73 -8.89
C ILE A 256 19.69 0.77 -9.33
N GLU A 257 20.58 0.41 -8.40
CA GLU A 257 21.72 -0.47 -8.68
C GLU A 257 21.29 -1.93 -8.91
N SER A 258 20.41 -2.48 -8.07
CA SER A 258 19.95 -3.86 -8.17
C SER A 258 19.12 -4.08 -9.44
N PRO A 259 19.54 -4.98 -10.35
CA PRO A 259 18.76 -5.29 -11.56
C PRO A 259 17.38 -5.87 -11.26
N GLN A 260 17.26 -6.66 -10.18
CA GLN A 260 16.00 -7.26 -9.75
C GLN A 260 15.04 -6.19 -9.21
N LEU A 261 15.52 -5.31 -8.32
CA LEU A 261 14.72 -4.19 -7.84
C LEU A 261 14.29 -3.25 -8.98
N ARG A 262 15.23 -2.92 -9.89
CA ARG A 262 14.96 -2.12 -11.08
C ARG A 262 13.84 -2.72 -11.92
N SER A 263 13.92 -4.03 -12.20
CA SER A 263 12.89 -4.75 -12.97
C SER A 263 11.55 -4.74 -12.22
N TYR A 264 11.57 -4.96 -10.92
CA TYR A 264 10.37 -4.96 -10.08
C TYR A 264 9.72 -3.58 -10.04
N MET A 265 10.47 -2.52 -9.77
CA MET A 265 9.95 -1.14 -9.74
C MET A 265 9.39 -0.71 -11.10
N MET A 266 10.06 -1.09 -12.22
CA MET A 266 9.53 -0.82 -13.55
C MET A 266 8.24 -1.59 -13.85
N ASN A 267 8.12 -2.83 -13.40
CA ASN A 267 6.90 -3.61 -13.55
C ASN A 267 5.76 -2.98 -12.74
N TYR A 268 6.02 -2.61 -11.49
CA TYR A 268 5.04 -1.93 -10.62
C TYR A 268 4.56 -0.63 -11.27
N PHE A 269 5.49 0.24 -11.67
CA PHE A 269 5.15 1.50 -12.34
C PHE A 269 4.37 1.28 -13.63
N THR A 270 4.72 0.24 -14.42
CA THR A 270 3.97 -0.13 -15.63
C THR A 270 2.52 -0.53 -15.34
N ILE A 271 2.26 -1.21 -14.22
CA ILE A 271 0.90 -1.53 -13.77
C ILE A 271 0.13 -0.25 -13.46
N ILE A 272 0.70 0.68 -12.72
CA ILE A 272 0.05 1.97 -12.43
C ILE A 272 -0.28 2.74 -13.71
N MET A 273 0.65 2.78 -14.67
CA MET A 273 0.40 3.41 -15.98
C MET A 273 -0.67 2.68 -16.80
N ALA A 274 -0.76 1.35 -16.67
CA ALA A 274 -1.82 0.56 -17.29
C ALA A 274 -3.19 0.86 -16.67
N ILE A 275 -3.26 0.97 -15.33
CA ILE A 275 -4.47 1.41 -14.61
C ILE A 275 -4.88 2.80 -15.10
N CYS A 276 -3.97 3.77 -15.16
CA CYS A 276 -4.25 5.09 -15.72
C CYS A 276 -4.81 4.98 -17.14
N SER A 277 -4.22 4.13 -18.01
CA SER A 277 -4.65 3.99 -19.41
C SER A 277 -6.03 3.37 -19.53
N VAL A 278 -6.33 2.31 -18.76
CA VAL A 278 -7.63 1.61 -18.81
C VAL A 278 -8.74 2.50 -18.26
N PHE A 279 -8.54 3.07 -17.07
CA PHE A 279 -9.61 3.82 -16.39
C PHE A 279 -9.81 5.22 -16.95
N SER A 280 -8.81 5.86 -17.57
CA SER A 280 -9.03 7.07 -18.36
C SER A 280 -9.96 6.80 -19.57
N ARG A 281 -9.83 5.61 -20.19
CA ARG A 281 -10.71 5.20 -21.30
C ARG A 281 -12.14 4.86 -20.86
N MET A 282 -12.32 4.48 -19.59
CA MET A 282 -13.62 4.19 -18.99
C MET A 282 -14.28 5.43 -18.39
N SER A 283 -13.51 6.44 -18.04
CA SER A 283 -13.98 7.66 -17.39
C SER A 283 -14.89 8.47 -18.32
N GLU A 284 -15.93 9.07 -17.75
CA GLU A 284 -16.83 10.02 -18.42
C GLU A 284 -16.31 11.46 -18.42
N ARG A 285 -15.14 11.70 -17.78
CA ARG A 285 -14.52 13.02 -17.75
C ARG A 285 -14.11 13.45 -19.15
N PRO A 286 -14.46 14.67 -19.58
CA PRO A 286 -14.16 15.16 -20.93
C PRO A 286 -12.65 15.31 -21.18
N ASP A 287 -11.87 15.57 -20.13
CA ASP A 287 -10.41 15.75 -20.18
C ASP A 287 -9.59 14.46 -20.00
N ALA A 288 -10.24 13.32 -19.77
CA ALA A 288 -9.56 12.08 -19.36
C ALA A 288 -8.47 11.62 -20.34
N MET A 289 -8.73 11.72 -21.65
CA MET A 289 -7.76 11.29 -22.65
C MET A 289 -6.61 12.30 -22.81
N ASP A 290 -6.89 13.59 -22.72
CA ASP A 290 -5.88 14.64 -22.79
C ASP A 290 -4.94 14.56 -21.57
N GLN A 291 -5.48 14.27 -20.38
CA GLN A 291 -4.69 14.04 -19.17
C GLN A 291 -3.83 12.79 -19.27
N LEU A 292 -4.34 11.71 -19.85
CA LEU A 292 -3.57 10.50 -20.11
C LEU A 292 -2.43 10.77 -21.10
N ASP A 293 -2.69 11.48 -22.19
CA ASP A 293 -1.68 11.82 -23.18
C ASP A 293 -0.61 12.76 -22.59
N SER A 294 -1.01 13.73 -21.76
CA SER A 294 -0.11 14.57 -20.97
C SER A 294 0.77 13.71 -20.04
N LEU A 295 0.19 12.75 -19.31
CA LEU A 295 0.95 11.86 -18.42
C LEU A 295 2.01 11.04 -19.18
N TRP A 296 1.68 10.52 -20.38
CA TRP A 296 2.64 9.83 -21.21
C TRP A 296 3.72 10.77 -21.78
N ALA A 297 3.36 11.99 -22.13
CA ALA A 297 4.32 13.02 -22.55
C ALA A 297 5.27 13.42 -21.42
N ASP A 298 4.75 13.61 -20.20
CA ASP A 298 5.54 13.89 -19.00
C ASP A 298 6.57 12.77 -18.76
N LEU A 299 6.15 11.50 -18.83
CA LEU A 299 7.05 10.36 -18.67
C LEU A 299 8.13 10.32 -19.75
N LYS A 300 7.76 10.59 -21.01
CA LYS A 300 8.70 10.61 -22.13
C LYS A 300 9.76 11.70 -21.98
N ALA A 301 9.34 12.87 -21.47
CA ALA A 301 10.24 14.01 -21.23
C ALA A 301 11.14 13.75 -20.01
N TYR A 302 10.61 13.12 -18.95
CA TYR A 302 11.33 12.84 -17.71
C TYR A 302 12.36 11.72 -17.89
N ASP A 303 11.94 10.55 -18.39
CA ASP A 303 12.82 9.40 -18.64
C ASP A 303 12.37 8.63 -19.90
N PRO A 304 13.05 8.82 -21.04
CA PRO A 304 12.71 8.12 -22.30
C PRO A 304 12.89 6.58 -22.21
N ARG A 305 13.72 6.05 -21.29
CA ARG A 305 13.91 4.59 -21.12
C ARG A 305 12.74 3.99 -20.36
N MET A 306 12.31 4.63 -19.26
CA MET A 306 11.09 4.26 -18.55
C MET A 306 9.88 4.33 -19.47
N TYR A 307 9.74 5.42 -20.26
CA TYR A 307 8.67 5.56 -21.24
C TYR A 307 8.65 4.41 -22.25
N ARG A 308 9.78 4.10 -22.88
CA ARG A 308 9.84 2.99 -23.84
C ARG A 308 9.42 1.67 -23.22
N ARG A 309 9.88 1.37 -22.02
CA ARG A 309 9.55 0.13 -21.29
C ARG A 309 8.07 0.07 -20.93
N ALA A 310 7.49 1.13 -20.38
CA ALA A 310 6.11 1.17 -19.95
C ALA A 310 5.12 1.25 -21.12
N LYS A 311 5.39 2.09 -22.14
CA LYS A 311 4.47 2.34 -23.26
C LYS A 311 4.52 1.25 -24.33
N HIS A 312 5.72 0.76 -24.67
CA HIS A 312 5.93 -0.18 -25.78
C HIS A 312 6.20 -1.62 -25.31
N GLY A 313 6.17 -1.89 -24.01
CA GLY A 313 6.10 -3.25 -23.46
C GLY A 313 4.72 -3.87 -23.72
N VAL A 314 4.59 -5.19 -23.51
CA VAL A 314 3.35 -5.95 -23.78
C VAL A 314 2.11 -5.31 -23.13
N VAL A 315 2.20 -4.95 -21.85
CA VAL A 315 1.08 -4.34 -21.10
C VAL A 315 0.77 -2.95 -21.63
N GLY A 316 1.79 -2.12 -21.87
CA GLY A 316 1.60 -0.79 -22.43
C GLY A 316 0.94 -0.81 -23.81
N LEU A 317 1.38 -1.69 -24.69
CA LEU A 317 0.76 -1.87 -26.02
C LEU A 317 -0.70 -2.32 -25.88
N ALA A 318 -0.97 -3.34 -25.05
CA ALA A 318 -2.32 -3.87 -24.86
C ALA A 318 -3.31 -2.84 -24.27
N THR A 319 -2.83 -1.95 -23.40
CA THR A 319 -3.68 -0.95 -22.72
C THR A 319 -3.78 0.39 -23.47
N ASN A 320 -2.97 0.61 -24.51
CA ASN A 320 -2.91 1.86 -25.27
C ASN A 320 -3.18 1.70 -26.77
N LEU A 321 -3.92 0.68 -27.18
CA LEU A 321 -4.31 0.49 -28.57
C LEU A 321 -5.08 1.71 -29.11
N PRO A 322 -4.76 2.20 -30.33
CA PRO A 322 -5.36 3.40 -30.88
C PRO A 322 -6.79 3.18 -31.40
N GLY A 323 -7.56 4.26 -31.45
CA GLY A 323 -8.88 4.31 -32.05
C GLY A 323 -9.99 3.55 -31.30
N PRO A 324 -11.23 3.58 -31.83
CA PRO A 324 -12.38 2.98 -31.17
C PRO A 324 -12.27 1.46 -31.00
N VAL A 325 -11.72 0.77 -32.01
CA VAL A 325 -11.47 -0.68 -31.95
C VAL A 325 -10.43 -1.02 -30.89
N GLY A 326 -9.35 -0.23 -30.84
CA GLY A 326 -8.33 -0.40 -29.79
C GLY A 326 -8.89 -0.18 -28.40
N LYS A 327 -9.75 0.83 -28.21
CA LYS A 327 -10.46 1.05 -26.95
C LYS A 327 -11.30 -0.20 -26.58
N TRP A 328 -12.08 -0.72 -27.51
CA TRP A 328 -12.91 -1.90 -27.28
C TRP A 328 -12.08 -3.13 -26.88
N ILE A 329 -10.97 -3.42 -27.58
CA ILE A 329 -10.07 -4.54 -27.29
C ILE A 329 -9.47 -4.38 -25.88
N THR A 330 -8.96 -3.19 -25.53
CA THR A 330 -8.39 -2.88 -24.22
C THR A 330 -9.40 -3.15 -23.11
N LEU A 331 -10.62 -2.64 -23.24
CA LEU A 331 -11.65 -2.78 -22.21
C LEU A 331 -12.17 -4.22 -22.12
N SER A 332 -12.27 -4.93 -23.24
CA SER A 332 -12.64 -6.35 -23.24
C SER A 332 -11.57 -7.20 -22.57
N GLY A 333 -10.29 -6.94 -22.88
CA GLY A 333 -9.16 -7.59 -22.23
C GLY A 333 -9.13 -7.34 -20.72
N TYR A 334 -9.39 -6.12 -20.27
CA TYR A 334 -9.51 -5.79 -18.86
C TYR A 334 -10.65 -6.59 -18.17
N ARG A 335 -11.84 -6.65 -18.77
CA ARG A 335 -12.97 -7.42 -18.22
C ARG A 335 -12.66 -8.90 -18.09
N VAL A 336 -11.94 -9.48 -19.06
CA VAL A 336 -11.47 -10.88 -18.99
C VAL A 336 -10.43 -11.04 -17.88
N ALA A 337 -9.43 -10.16 -17.82
CA ALA A 337 -8.40 -10.20 -16.80
C ALA A 337 -8.99 -10.10 -15.38
N ARG A 338 -9.95 -9.20 -15.15
CA ARG A 338 -10.67 -9.05 -13.89
C ARG A 338 -11.34 -10.36 -13.43
N ARG A 339 -11.98 -11.10 -14.34
CA ARG A 339 -12.64 -12.39 -14.02
C ARG A 339 -11.64 -13.49 -13.71
N VAL A 340 -10.48 -13.50 -14.36
CA VAL A 340 -9.45 -14.54 -14.19
C VAL A 340 -8.61 -14.31 -12.93
N VAL A 341 -8.26 -13.05 -12.66
CA VAL A 341 -7.37 -12.68 -11.55
C VAL A 341 -8.15 -12.43 -10.26
N LYS A 342 -9.50 -12.41 -10.34
CA LYS A 342 -10.37 -12.09 -9.20
C LYS A 342 -9.90 -10.83 -8.45
N PHE A 343 -9.54 -9.79 -9.18
CA PHE A 343 -9.48 -8.45 -8.61
C PHE A 343 -10.92 -8.04 -8.32
N ASN A 344 -11.33 -8.08 -7.05
CA ASN A 344 -12.63 -7.65 -6.51
C ASN A 344 -13.86 -8.07 -7.33
#